data_c18efd6735e7a362e71eda561b020bda
#
_entry.id   c18efd6735e7a362e71eda561b020bda
#
_cell.length_a   1.000
_cell.length_b   1.000
_cell.length_c   1.000
_cell.angle_alpha   90.00
_cell.angle_beta   90.00
_cell.angle_gamma   90.00
#
_symmetry.space_group_name_H-M   'P 1'
#
loop_
_entity.id
_entity.type
_entity.pdbx_description
1 polymer ?
#
loop_
_entity_poly.entity_id
_entity_poly.type
_entity_poly.pdbx_seq_one_letter_code
_entity_poly.pdbx_strand_id
1 'polypeptide(L)'
;LEKIKYIKNKWKLDFKNNQTKYYDKLVLTCPFPQLKKLSKKFIEDPFIKQKIKMDANITVMIEIKKTNKNVSSYLFNDKILGWAAKENSKKRFKSNNDLWTLQSTNLWANKKINKNRENKEKNSKILIDRFFKLTGIKKTKILTSLNHGWKYSSNSRSLKVKSYWDSKLNLGVCADWFVGPRVEAGWISANDLFKKINK
;
A
#
# COMPACT_ATOMS: atom_id res chain seq x y z
N LEU A 1 -12.97 6.88 7.63
CA LEU A 1 -13.06 6.74 9.08
C LEU A 1 -12.21 7.83 9.73
N GLU A 2 -12.79 8.62 10.63
CA GLU A 2 -12.10 9.69 11.35
C GLU A 2 -11.84 9.35 12.81
N LYS A 3 -12.84 8.73 13.45
CA LYS A 3 -12.80 8.44 14.87
C LYS A 3 -13.47 7.13 15.19
N ILE A 4 -12.94 6.43 16.18
CA ILE A 4 -13.56 5.27 16.80
C ILE A 4 -13.77 5.53 18.28
N LYS A 5 -14.86 5.00 18.84
CA LYS A 5 -15.17 5.02 20.27
C LYS A 5 -15.75 3.66 20.64
N TYR A 6 -15.53 3.23 21.88
CA TYR A 6 -16.19 2.07 22.46
C TYR A 6 -17.21 2.56 23.49
N ILE A 7 -18.51 2.31 23.26
CA ILE A 7 -19.62 2.85 24.06
C ILE A 7 -20.68 1.77 24.18
N LYS A 8 -21.11 1.48 25.40
CA LYS A 8 -22.16 0.46 25.69
C LYS A 8 -21.91 -0.87 24.97
N ASN A 9 -20.67 -1.38 25.09
CA ASN A 9 -20.19 -2.63 24.47
C ASN A 9 -20.28 -2.68 22.95
N LYS A 10 -20.30 -1.52 22.27
CA LYS A 10 -20.29 -1.40 20.81
C LYS A 10 -19.23 -0.42 20.33
N TRP A 11 -18.68 -0.68 19.18
CA TRP A 11 -17.81 0.22 18.45
C TRP A 11 -18.63 1.24 17.68
N LYS A 12 -18.52 2.52 18.06
CA LYS A 12 -19.03 3.65 17.30
C LYS A 12 -17.97 4.14 16.33
N LEU A 13 -18.31 4.17 15.04
CA LEU A 13 -17.43 4.62 13.95
C LEU A 13 -17.97 5.91 13.36
N ASP A 14 -17.19 6.99 13.44
CA ASP A 14 -17.53 8.29 12.85
C ASP A 14 -16.75 8.47 11.54
N PHE A 15 -17.43 8.76 10.43
CA PHE A 15 -16.88 8.93 9.08
C PHE A 15 -16.89 10.39 8.63
N LYS A 16 -16.04 10.75 7.67
CA LYS A 16 -15.89 12.12 7.13
C LYS A 16 -17.17 12.74 6.56
N ASN A 17 -18.09 11.92 6.09
CA ASN A 17 -19.39 12.33 5.54
C ASN A 17 -20.48 12.46 6.62
N ASN A 18 -20.10 12.69 7.88
CA ASN A 18 -20.98 12.78 9.04
C ASN A 18 -21.82 11.51 9.31
N GLN A 19 -21.50 10.40 8.67
CA GLN A 19 -22.14 9.12 8.99
C GLN A 19 -21.55 8.52 10.26
N THR A 20 -22.42 7.96 11.09
CA THR A 20 -22.06 7.18 12.28
C THR A 20 -22.62 5.77 12.15
N LYS A 21 -21.82 4.76 12.48
CA LYS A 21 -22.24 3.35 12.49
C LYS A 21 -21.79 2.66 13.78
N TYR A 22 -22.52 1.62 14.20
CA TYR A 22 -22.25 0.85 15.40
C TYR A 22 -22.04 -0.62 15.06
N TYR A 23 -21.04 -1.25 15.71
CA TYR A 23 -20.68 -2.65 15.49
C TYR A 23 -20.28 -3.33 16.79
N ASP A 24 -20.53 -4.63 16.89
CA ASP A 24 -20.18 -5.43 18.08
C ASP A 24 -18.69 -5.79 18.09
N LYS A 25 -18.09 -5.99 16.91
CA LYS A 25 -16.67 -6.30 16.72
C LYS A 25 -16.04 -5.34 15.73
N LEU A 26 -14.78 -4.98 15.95
CA LEU A 26 -14.01 -4.12 15.05
C LEU A 26 -12.68 -4.78 14.67
N VAL A 27 -12.43 -4.91 13.38
CA VAL A 27 -11.12 -5.32 12.86
C VAL A 27 -10.48 -4.15 12.09
N LEU A 28 -9.27 -3.76 12.50
CA LEU A 28 -8.49 -2.71 11.86
C LEU A 28 -7.39 -3.34 11.02
N THR A 29 -7.34 -2.99 9.71
CA THR A 29 -6.36 -3.51 8.73
C THR A 29 -5.51 -2.41 8.10
N CYS A 30 -5.61 -1.19 8.63
CA CYS A 30 -4.93 -0.03 8.06
C CYS A 30 -3.40 -0.03 8.35
N PRO A 31 -2.62 0.76 7.59
CA PRO A 31 -1.20 0.97 7.86
C PRO A 31 -0.92 1.41 9.30
N PHE A 32 0.20 0.97 9.86
CA PHE A 32 0.55 1.17 11.27
C PHE A 32 0.43 2.63 11.78
N PRO A 33 0.88 3.67 11.05
CA PRO A 33 0.72 5.05 11.52
C PRO A 33 -0.74 5.49 11.64
N GLN A 34 -1.62 4.97 10.78
CA GLN A 34 -3.06 5.23 10.83
C GLN A 34 -3.70 4.46 11.98
N LEU A 35 -3.33 3.18 12.17
CA LEU A 35 -3.74 2.38 13.31
C LEU A 35 -3.42 3.11 14.62
N LYS A 36 -2.16 3.53 14.80
CA LYS A 36 -1.70 4.20 16.01
C LYS A 36 -2.51 5.47 16.31
N LYS A 37 -2.85 6.25 15.27
CA LYS A 37 -3.69 7.44 15.43
C LYS A 37 -5.10 7.10 15.89
N LEU A 38 -5.70 6.03 15.37
CA LEU A 38 -7.08 5.64 15.66
C LEU A 38 -7.21 4.92 17.01
N SER A 39 -6.29 4.01 17.31
CA SER A 39 -6.51 2.97 18.34
C SER A 39 -5.58 3.02 19.55
N LYS A 40 -4.61 3.94 19.62
CA LYS A 40 -3.63 3.98 20.73
C LYS A 40 -4.24 4.04 22.15
N LYS A 41 -5.50 4.48 22.28
CA LYS A 41 -6.23 4.56 23.54
C LYS A 41 -6.87 3.23 23.95
N PHE A 42 -6.96 2.28 23.01
CA PHE A 42 -7.67 1.01 23.21
C PHE A 42 -6.71 -0.19 23.17
N ILE A 43 -5.49 0.01 22.70
CA ILE A 43 -4.49 -1.06 22.58
C ILE A 43 -3.37 -0.79 23.56
N GLU A 44 -3.30 -1.62 24.60
CA GLU A 44 -2.26 -1.57 25.63
C GLU A 44 -1.05 -2.44 25.30
N ASP A 45 -1.17 -3.32 24.31
CA ASP A 45 -0.11 -4.23 23.90
C ASP A 45 1.16 -3.46 23.50
N PRO A 46 2.34 -3.93 23.91
CA PRO A 46 3.64 -3.30 23.61
C PRO A 46 3.90 -3.04 22.12
N PHE A 47 3.26 -3.78 21.19
CA PHE A 47 3.50 -3.55 19.76
C PHE A 47 3.07 -2.15 19.31
N ILE A 48 2.01 -1.56 19.91
CA ILE A 48 1.54 -0.22 19.55
C ILE A 48 2.56 0.88 19.89
N LYS A 49 3.44 0.61 20.86
CA LYS A 49 4.53 1.51 21.26
C LYS A 49 5.74 1.43 20.33
N GLN A 50 5.83 0.39 19.51
CA GLN A 50 6.95 0.20 18.58
C GLN A 50 6.99 1.30 17.52
N LYS A 51 8.20 1.52 16.99
CA LYS A 51 8.42 2.42 15.84
C LYS A 51 8.49 1.57 14.57
N ILE A 52 7.32 1.30 13.96
CA ILE A 52 7.27 0.64 12.67
C ILE A 52 7.39 1.72 11.59
N LYS A 53 8.53 1.71 10.89
CA LYS A 53 8.75 2.59 9.76
C LYS A 53 8.04 1.99 8.55
N MET A 54 7.20 2.77 7.91
CA MET A 54 6.59 2.44 6.63
C MET A 54 7.15 3.34 5.55
N ASP A 55 7.59 2.74 4.47
CA ASP A 55 8.16 3.43 3.33
C ASP A 55 7.09 3.77 2.30
N ALA A 56 7.33 4.88 1.58
CA ALA A 56 6.45 5.30 0.50
C ALA A 56 6.83 4.65 -0.84
N ASN A 57 5.87 4.66 -1.77
CA ASN A 57 6.08 4.37 -3.18
C ASN A 57 5.29 5.37 -4.03
N ILE A 58 5.83 5.73 -5.19
CA ILE A 58 5.11 6.46 -6.23
C ILE A 58 5.00 5.53 -7.42
N THR A 59 3.76 5.23 -7.79
CA THR A 59 3.42 4.36 -8.91
C THR A 59 2.90 5.20 -10.06
N VAL A 60 3.43 4.98 -11.26
CA VAL A 60 2.94 5.57 -12.50
C VAL A 60 2.51 4.45 -13.44
N MET A 61 1.25 4.47 -13.85
CA MET A 61 0.74 3.59 -14.90
C MET A 61 0.72 4.35 -16.20
N ILE A 62 1.26 3.74 -17.25
CA ILE A 62 1.32 4.35 -18.60
C ILE A 62 0.75 3.41 -19.64
N GLU A 63 0.16 4.00 -20.66
CA GLU A 63 -0.21 3.35 -21.90
C GLU A 63 0.65 3.90 -23.03
N ILE A 64 1.30 3.01 -23.78
CA ILE A 64 2.15 3.33 -24.94
C ILE A 64 1.76 2.44 -26.11
N LYS A 65 2.08 2.87 -27.36
CA LYS A 65 1.91 1.99 -28.52
C LYS A 65 2.64 0.66 -28.31
N LYS A 66 2.05 -0.41 -28.83
CA LYS A 66 2.60 -1.78 -28.74
C LYS A 66 4.06 -1.80 -29.18
N THR A 67 4.88 -2.44 -28.38
CA THR A 67 6.31 -2.65 -28.67
C THR A 67 6.59 -4.14 -28.93
N ASN A 68 7.67 -4.43 -29.63
CA ASN A 68 8.10 -5.82 -29.90
C ASN A 68 8.84 -6.45 -28.70
N LYS A 69 8.84 -5.82 -27.52
CA LYS A 69 9.50 -6.35 -26.32
C LYS A 69 8.64 -7.43 -25.65
N ASN A 70 9.14 -8.67 -25.68
CA ASN A 70 8.48 -9.79 -24.99
C ASN A 70 9.05 -9.95 -23.56
N VAL A 71 8.82 -8.94 -22.72
CA VAL A 71 9.25 -8.92 -21.32
C VAL A 71 8.04 -8.59 -20.45
N SER A 72 7.82 -9.37 -19.40
CA SER A 72 6.69 -9.17 -18.47
C SER A 72 7.01 -8.20 -17.32
N SER A 73 8.27 -8.11 -16.91
CA SER A 73 8.67 -7.18 -15.83
C SER A 73 10.18 -6.92 -15.85
N TYR A 74 10.58 -5.82 -15.23
CA TYR A 74 11.96 -5.43 -14.97
C TYR A 74 12.14 -5.13 -13.49
N LEU A 75 13.24 -5.60 -12.92
CA LEU A 75 13.77 -5.14 -11.64
C LEU A 75 15.02 -4.30 -11.94
N PHE A 76 15.07 -3.09 -11.40
CA PHE A 76 16.13 -2.15 -11.70
C PHE A 76 17.05 -1.91 -10.50
N ASN A 77 18.36 -1.93 -10.73
CA ASN A 77 19.33 -1.39 -9.81
C ASN A 77 19.51 0.11 -10.09
N ASP A 78 18.52 0.91 -9.70
CA ASP A 78 18.47 2.34 -9.97
C ASP A 78 18.02 3.11 -8.71
N LYS A 79 18.40 4.40 -8.61
CA LYS A 79 18.07 5.23 -7.44
C LYS A 79 16.64 5.78 -7.48
N ILE A 80 15.96 5.75 -8.61
CA ILE A 80 14.65 6.38 -8.85
C ILE A 80 13.58 5.35 -9.15
N LEU A 81 13.78 4.54 -10.20
CA LEU A 81 12.87 3.51 -10.66
C LEU A 81 13.31 2.15 -10.14
N GLY A 82 12.49 1.50 -9.32
CA GLY A 82 12.82 0.20 -8.73
C GLY A 82 12.30 -0.97 -9.56
N TRP A 83 11.10 -0.84 -10.14
CA TRP A 83 10.43 -1.94 -10.82
C TRP A 83 9.46 -1.45 -11.90
N ALA A 84 9.29 -2.26 -12.93
CA ALA A 84 8.24 -2.07 -13.93
C ALA A 84 7.63 -3.40 -14.35
N ALA A 85 6.30 -3.43 -14.55
CA ALA A 85 5.59 -4.60 -15.06
C ALA A 85 4.70 -4.24 -16.24
N LYS A 86 4.69 -5.14 -17.24
CA LYS A 86 3.79 -5.10 -18.38
C LYS A 86 2.47 -5.73 -17.97
N GLU A 87 1.41 -4.94 -17.81
CA GLU A 87 0.11 -5.40 -17.33
C GLU A 87 -0.55 -6.40 -18.29
N ASN A 88 -0.28 -6.28 -19.60
CA ASN A 88 -0.76 -7.22 -20.61
C ASN A 88 -0.31 -8.67 -20.35
N SER A 89 0.85 -8.89 -19.74
CA SER A 89 1.36 -10.22 -19.43
C SER A 89 0.48 -10.99 -18.44
N LYS A 90 -0.31 -10.27 -17.64
CA LYS A 90 -1.20 -10.86 -16.63
C LYS A 90 -2.52 -11.39 -17.20
N LYS A 91 -2.78 -11.17 -18.50
CA LYS A 91 -3.97 -11.65 -19.23
C LYS A 91 -5.33 -11.29 -18.62
N ARG A 92 -5.39 -10.22 -17.80
CA ARG A 92 -6.62 -9.78 -17.12
C ARG A 92 -7.56 -8.97 -18.02
N PHE A 93 -7.02 -8.40 -19.10
CA PHE A 93 -7.75 -7.59 -20.08
C PHE A 93 -7.05 -7.68 -21.43
N LYS A 94 -7.78 -7.32 -22.50
CA LYS A 94 -7.23 -7.22 -23.86
C LYS A 94 -6.92 -5.76 -24.16
N SER A 95 -5.75 -5.46 -24.72
CA SER A 95 -5.37 -4.16 -25.21
C SER A 95 -4.44 -4.29 -26.41
N ASN A 96 -4.64 -3.42 -27.41
CA ASN A 96 -3.75 -3.29 -28.57
C ASN A 96 -2.48 -2.49 -28.25
N ASN A 97 -2.45 -1.85 -27.09
CA ASN A 97 -1.34 -1.05 -26.59
C ASN A 97 -0.61 -1.78 -25.45
N ASP A 98 0.63 -1.40 -25.18
CA ASP A 98 1.36 -1.87 -24.00
C ASP A 98 1.01 -1.01 -22.78
N LEU A 99 0.61 -1.68 -21.73
CA LEU A 99 0.27 -1.07 -20.44
C LEU A 99 1.35 -1.43 -19.44
N TRP A 100 1.99 -0.42 -18.85
CA TRP A 100 3.05 -0.59 -17.88
C TRP A 100 2.74 0.05 -16.54
N THR A 101 3.03 -0.67 -15.47
CA THR A 101 3.06 -0.13 -14.11
C THR A 101 4.52 0.10 -13.72
N LEU A 102 4.88 1.33 -13.42
CA LEU A 102 6.21 1.77 -13.01
C LEU A 102 6.18 2.08 -11.51
N GLN A 103 7.09 1.50 -10.74
CA GLN A 103 7.20 1.76 -9.31
C GLN A 103 8.56 2.37 -8.97
N SER A 104 8.52 3.49 -8.26
CA SER A 104 9.73 4.13 -7.76
C SER A 104 10.45 3.28 -6.72
N THR A 105 11.70 3.62 -6.42
CA THR A 105 12.35 3.16 -5.20
C THR A 105 11.73 3.84 -3.97
N ASN A 106 11.78 3.16 -2.82
CA ASN A 106 11.32 3.74 -1.56
C ASN A 106 12.13 4.98 -1.17
N LEU A 107 13.45 4.95 -1.40
CA LEU A 107 14.35 6.08 -1.11
C LEU A 107 13.96 7.36 -1.85
N TRP A 108 13.62 7.24 -3.13
CA TRP A 108 13.18 8.37 -3.93
C TRP A 108 11.76 8.82 -3.53
N ALA A 109 10.84 7.87 -3.34
CA ALA A 109 9.47 8.16 -2.96
C ALA A 109 9.37 8.86 -1.59
N ASN A 110 10.13 8.41 -0.59
CA ASN A 110 10.12 9.02 0.74
C ASN A 110 10.45 10.52 0.71
N LYS A 111 11.31 10.96 -0.24
CA LYS A 111 11.64 12.37 -0.44
C LYS A 111 10.55 13.17 -1.17
N LYS A 112 9.67 12.50 -1.93
CA LYS A 112 8.71 13.14 -2.85
C LYS A 112 7.25 13.01 -2.44
N ILE A 113 6.92 12.02 -1.62
CA ILE A 113 5.53 11.60 -1.37
C ILE A 113 4.65 12.73 -0.80
N ASN A 114 5.17 13.55 0.11
CA ASN A 114 4.38 14.60 0.75
C ASN A 114 3.93 15.70 -0.24
N LYS A 115 4.72 15.94 -1.29
CA LYS A 115 4.42 16.91 -2.37
C LYS A 115 4.04 16.21 -3.69
N ASN A 116 3.80 14.89 -3.68
CA ASN A 116 3.49 14.16 -4.93
C ASN A 116 2.18 14.62 -5.55
N ARG A 117 1.18 14.97 -4.74
CA ARG A 117 -0.12 15.43 -5.22
C ARG A 117 -0.02 16.69 -6.08
N GLU A 118 0.87 17.61 -5.69
CA GLU A 118 1.14 18.88 -6.40
C GLU A 118 2.08 18.68 -7.59
N ASN A 119 2.95 17.69 -7.54
CA ASN A 119 4.00 17.42 -8.52
C ASN A 119 3.77 16.14 -9.33
N LYS A 120 2.53 15.71 -9.52
CA LYS A 120 2.21 14.45 -10.22
C LYS A 120 2.84 14.36 -11.60
N GLU A 121 2.68 15.38 -12.42
CA GLU A 121 3.22 15.42 -13.79
C GLU A 121 4.74 15.35 -13.80
N LYS A 122 5.39 16.17 -12.98
CA LYS A 122 6.86 16.20 -12.85
C LYS A 122 7.40 14.83 -12.41
N ASN A 123 6.80 14.23 -11.39
CA ASN A 123 7.23 12.93 -10.87
C ASN A 123 6.94 11.81 -11.87
N SER A 124 5.82 11.87 -12.59
CA SER A 124 5.52 10.93 -13.67
C SER A 124 6.55 11.02 -14.78
N LYS A 125 6.86 12.22 -15.26
CA LYS A 125 7.85 12.43 -16.30
C LYS A 125 9.22 11.82 -15.92
N ILE A 126 9.67 12.04 -14.69
CA ILE A 126 10.94 11.48 -14.19
C ILE A 126 10.93 9.94 -14.27
N LEU A 127 9.87 9.28 -13.78
CA LEU A 127 9.76 7.82 -13.79
C LEU A 127 9.65 7.27 -15.22
N ILE A 128 8.90 7.94 -16.09
CA ILE A 128 8.73 7.56 -17.50
C ILE A 128 10.05 7.70 -18.29
N ASP A 129 10.75 8.81 -18.14
CA ASP A 129 12.04 9.02 -18.80
C ASP A 129 13.07 7.99 -18.32
N ARG A 130 13.03 7.64 -17.02
CA ARG A 130 13.89 6.60 -16.46
C ARG A 130 13.56 5.22 -17.01
N PHE A 131 12.26 4.89 -17.15
CA PHE A 131 11.80 3.65 -17.75
C PHE A 131 12.32 3.46 -19.17
N PHE A 132 12.14 4.43 -20.04
CA PHE A 132 12.63 4.34 -21.42
C PHE A 132 14.16 4.20 -21.48
N LYS A 133 14.86 4.97 -20.64
CA LYS A 133 16.34 4.92 -20.57
C LYS A 133 16.84 3.53 -20.14
N LEU A 134 16.25 2.94 -19.12
CA LEU A 134 16.72 1.69 -18.51
C LEU A 134 16.30 0.44 -19.30
N THR A 135 15.16 0.49 -19.97
CA THR A 135 14.65 -0.66 -20.75
C THR A 135 15.16 -0.70 -22.18
N GLY A 136 15.70 0.40 -22.70
CA GLY A 136 16.05 0.55 -24.11
C GLY A 136 14.83 0.48 -25.06
N ILE A 137 13.61 0.59 -24.54
CA ILE A 137 12.40 0.74 -25.35
C ILE A 137 12.48 2.11 -26.02
N LYS A 138 12.29 2.14 -27.35
CA LYS A 138 12.27 3.42 -28.10
C LYS A 138 11.16 4.32 -27.51
N LYS A 139 11.52 5.55 -27.16
CA LYS A 139 10.58 6.51 -26.61
C LYS A 139 9.44 6.76 -27.60
N THR A 140 8.22 6.53 -27.16
CA THR A 140 6.99 6.72 -27.93
C THR A 140 6.07 7.71 -27.21
N LYS A 141 5.02 8.16 -27.91
CA LYS A 141 3.99 9.00 -27.29
C LYS A 141 3.32 8.24 -26.17
N ILE A 142 3.19 8.88 -25.01
CA ILE A 142 2.36 8.41 -23.90
C ILE A 142 0.92 8.71 -24.27
N LEU A 143 0.08 7.67 -24.34
CA LEU A 143 -1.34 7.79 -24.66
C LEU A 143 -2.12 8.15 -23.41
N THR A 144 -1.82 7.47 -22.29
CA THR A 144 -2.44 7.71 -20.98
C THR A 144 -1.39 7.60 -19.89
N SER A 145 -1.50 8.43 -18.86
CA SER A 145 -0.65 8.36 -17.67
C SER A 145 -1.44 8.63 -16.41
N LEU A 146 -1.32 7.76 -15.42
CA LEU A 146 -1.91 7.90 -14.09
C LEU A 146 -0.82 7.81 -13.03
N ASN A 147 -0.84 8.73 -12.06
CA ASN A 147 0.10 8.77 -10.94
C ASN A 147 -0.63 8.61 -9.61
N HIS A 148 -0.15 7.66 -8.80
CA HIS A 148 -0.61 7.45 -7.45
C HIS A 148 0.57 7.39 -6.46
N GLY A 149 0.43 8.11 -5.35
CA GLY A 149 1.41 8.09 -4.26
C GLY A 149 0.91 7.24 -3.09
N TRP A 150 1.64 6.20 -2.75
CA TRP A 150 1.40 5.33 -1.59
C TRP A 150 2.28 5.78 -0.44
N LYS A 151 1.72 6.51 0.52
CA LYS A 151 2.49 7.04 1.65
C LYS A 151 3.01 5.93 2.59
N TYR A 152 2.27 4.84 2.71
CA TYR A 152 2.55 3.70 3.57
C TYR A 152 2.49 2.42 2.73
N SER A 153 3.46 2.24 1.86
CA SER A 153 3.46 1.16 0.85
C SER A 153 4.01 -0.15 1.39
N SER A 154 5.05 -0.08 2.20
CA SER A 154 5.72 -1.27 2.74
C SER A 154 6.39 -0.97 4.07
N ASN A 155 6.68 -2.01 4.83
CA ASN A 155 7.46 -1.94 6.06
C ASN A 155 8.78 -2.71 5.88
N SER A 156 9.84 -2.25 6.54
CA SER A 156 11.16 -2.87 6.48
C SER A 156 11.37 -3.96 7.56
N ARG A 157 10.51 -4.04 8.55
CA ARG A 157 10.62 -4.98 9.67
C ARG A 157 9.28 -5.58 10.01
N SER A 158 9.24 -6.91 10.23
CA SER A 158 8.10 -7.62 10.80
C SER A 158 8.06 -7.48 12.32
N LEU A 159 6.90 -7.69 12.90
CA LEU A 159 6.73 -7.88 14.33
C LEU A 159 6.96 -9.34 14.71
N LYS A 160 7.19 -9.61 16.01
CA LYS A 160 7.25 -10.98 16.55
C LYS A 160 5.86 -11.65 16.63
N VAL A 161 4.79 -10.87 16.55
CA VAL A 161 3.40 -11.34 16.60
C VAL A 161 2.75 -11.19 15.22
N LYS A 162 1.81 -12.06 14.89
CA LYS A 162 1.16 -12.07 13.55
C LYS A 162 -0.12 -11.25 13.48
N SER A 163 -0.82 -11.09 14.61
CA SER A 163 -2.04 -10.29 14.74
C SER A 163 -2.28 -9.95 16.22
N TYR A 164 -3.22 -9.06 16.47
CA TYR A 164 -3.69 -8.70 17.81
C TYR A 164 -5.18 -8.96 17.94
N TRP A 165 -5.61 -9.47 19.10
CA TRP A 165 -7.01 -9.65 19.48
C TRP A 165 -7.21 -9.29 20.95
N ASP A 166 -8.19 -8.45 21.22
CA ASP A 166 -8.68 -8.13 22.55
C ASP A 166 -10.14 -8.60 22.63
N SER A 167 -10.37 -9.64 23.42
CA SER A 167 -11.70 -10.25 23.60
C SER A 167 -12.64 -9.38 24.46
N LYS A 168 -12.10 -8.55 25.36
CA LYS A 168 -12.91 -7.65 26.21
C LYS A 168 -13.50 -6.51 25.38
N LEU A 169 -12.72 -5.96 24.45
CA LEU A 169 -13.16 -4.89 23.56
C LEU A 169 -13.70 -5.40 22.23
N ASN A 170 -13.60 -6.69 21.93
CA ASN A 170 -13.88 -7.24 20.62
C ASN A 170 -13.12 -6.47 19.52
N LEU A 171 -11.83 -6.18 19.76
CA LEU A 171 -10.94 -5.42 18.86
C LEU A 171 -9.88 -6.32 18.27
N GLY A 172 -9.89 -6.44 16.94
CA GLY A 172 -8.85 -7.14 16.18
C GLY A 172 -7.98 -6.20 15.38
N VAL A 173 -6.71 -6.57 15.19
CA VAL A 173 -5.82 -5.92 14.24
C VAL A 173 -5.06 -6.99 13.46
N CYS A 174 -5.13 -6.92 12.13
CA CYS A 174 -4.33 -7.72 11.24
C CYS A 174 -3.90 -6.89 10.03
N ALA A 175 -2.67 -7.10 9.56
CA ALA A 175 -2.13 -6.44 8.38
C ALA A 175 -0.80 -7.09 7.98
N ASP A 176 -0.35 -6.79 6.75
CA ASP A 176 0.94 -7.25 6.22
C ASP A 176 2.12 -6.84 7.10
N TRP A 177 2.10 -5.64 7.65
CA TRP A 177 3.19 -5.10 8.47
C TRP A 177 3.45 -5.86 9.79
N PHE A 178 2.55 -6.75 10.23
CA PHE A 178 2.84 -7.69 11.31
C PHE A 178 3.88 -8.73 10.88
N VAL A 179 3.77 -9.23 9.65
CA VAL A 179 4.53 -10.39 9.16
C VAL A 179 5.66 -10.01 8.22
N GLY A 180 5.44 -9.04 7.32
CA GLY A 180 6.47 -8.58 6.38
C GLY A 180 5.89 -7.91 5.12
N PRO A 181 6.78 -7.40 4.24
CA PRO A 181 6.37 -6.61 3.07
C PRO A 181 5.95 -7.47 1.87
N ARG A 182 5.08 -8.46 2.08
CA ARG A 182 4.59 -9.38 1.03
C ARG A 182 3.08 -9.47 1.07
N VAL A 183 2.46 -9.79 -0.08
CA VAL A 183 1.00 -9.96 -0.18
C VAL A 183 0.52 -11.09 0.75
N GLU A 184 1.24 -12.21 0.81
CA GLU A 184 0.93 -13.35 1.68
C GLU A 184 0.94 -12.98 3.17
N ALA A 185 1.72 -11.96 3.56
CA ALA A 185 1.80 -11.49 4.93
C ALA A 185 0.45 -11.00 5.46
N GLY A 186 -0.34 -10.33 4.61
CA GLY A 186 -1.70 -9.92 4.95
C GLY A 186 -2.61 -11.12 5.22
N TRP A 187 -2.54 -12.14 4.37
CA TRP A 187 -3.31 -13.37 4.55
C TRP A 187 -2.89 -14.16 5.81
N ILE A 188 -1.58 -14.30 6.06
CA ILE A 188 -1.05 -14.96 7.25
C ILE A 188 -1.54 -14.24 8.52
N SER A 189 -1.48 -12.91 8.52
CA SER A 189 -1.94 -12.08 9.63
C SER A 189 -3.46 -12.23 9.87
N ALA A 190 -4.26 -12.21 8.81
CA ALA A 190 -5.70 -12.37 8.90
C ALA A 190 -6.11 -13.77 9.41
N ASN A 191 -5.46 -14.83 8.93
CA ASN A 191 -5.68 -16.21 9.42
C ASN A 191 -5.33 -16.38 10.90
N ASP A 192 -4.26 -15.77 11.36
CA ASP A 192 -3.89 -15.80 12.76
C ASP A 192 -4.93 -15.09 13.64
N LEU A 193 -5.45 -13.94 13.16
CA LEU A 193 -6.52 -13.22 13.84
C LEU A 193 -7.82 -14.05 13.87
N PHE A 194 -8.21 -14.66 12.75
CA PHE A 194 -9.40 -15.50 12.68
C PHE A 194 -9.37 -16.63 13.71
N LYS A 195 -8.23 -17.31 13.85
CA LYS A 195 -8.04 -18.36 14.86
C LYS A 195 -8.17 -17.83 16.30
N LYS A 196 -7.78 -16.58 16.58
CA LYS A 196 -7.89 -15.96 17.90
C LYS A 196 -9.32 -15.55 18.24
N ILE A 197 -10.10 -15.14 17.24
CA ILE A 197 -11.51 -14.74 17.42
C ILE A 197 -12.41 -15.95 17.70
N ASN A 198 -12.05 -17.11 17.18
CA ASN A 198 -12.85 -18.34 17.27
C ASN A 198 -12.36 -19.33 18.34
N LYS A 199 -11.45 -18.92 19.21
CA LYS A 199 -11.07 -19.65 20.42
C LYS A 199 -11.94 -19.20 21.59
#